data_96dfe173281fb77b7b534a0b56da63c0
#
_entry.id   96dfe173281fb77b7b534a0b56da63c0
#
_cell.length_a   1.000
_cell.length_b   1.000
_cell.length_c   1.000
_cell.angle_alpha   90.00
_cell.angle_beta   90.00
_cell.angle_gamma   90.00
#
_symmetry.space_group_name_H-M   'P 1'
#
loop_
_entity.id
_entity.type
_entity.pdbx_description
1 polymer ?
#
loop_
_entity_poly.entity_id
_entity_poly.type
_entity_poly.pdbx_seq_one_letter_code
_entity_poly.pdbx_strand_id
1 'polypeptide(L)'
;MQFSVRRLVPGELDHELVWLSASVLSLTFAAVWLTLGLPWPHCVFHELTNLPCVTCGMTRCGIQFFHGHFLAALQWNPFVFAVLCGVIAFDIYALATLIARTPRLRIRVSTQRAKTLLRVSVISALALNWIYLLLHWRNF
;
A
#
# COMPACT_ATOMS: atom_id res chain seq x y z
N MET A 1 -13.58 -18.27 0.31
CA MET A 1 -13.41 -17.21 -0.68
C MET A 1 -14.09 -17.65 -1.95
N GLN A 2 -15.03 -16.85 -2.46
CA GLN A 2 -15.70 -17.14 -3.73
C GLN A 2 -15.19 -16.14 -4.76
N PHE A 3 -14.66 -16.63 -5.86
CA PHE A 3 -14.26 -15.84 -7.00
C PHE A 3 -15.45 -15.79 -7.97
N SER A 4 -15.95 -14.59 -8.27
CA SER A 4 -16.98 -14.39 -9.28
C SER A 4 -16.45 -13.44 -10.35
N VAL A 5 -16.62 -13.84 -11.60
CA VAL A 5 -16.27 -13.03 -12.78
C VAL A 5 -17.56 -12.39 -13.27
N ARG A 6 -17.64 -11.04 -13.24
CA ARG A 6 -18.84 -10.30 -13.64
C ARG A 6 -18.48 -9.15 -14.59
N ARG A 7 -19.33 -8.94 -15.60
CA ARG A 7 -19.28 -7.72 -16.41
C ARG A 7 -20.03 -6.61 -15.69
N LEU A 8 -19.56 -5.37 -15.84
CA LEU A 8 -20.27 -4.18 -15.34
C LEU A 8 -21.62 -4.01 -16.01
N VAL A 9 -22.61 -3.65 -15.21
CA VAL A 9 -23.92 -3.21 -15.70
C VAL A 9 -23.86 -1.70 -15.95
N PRO A 10 -24.46 -1.16 -17.03
CA PRO A 10 -24.53 0.28 -17.26
C PRO A 10 -25.09 1.00 -16.03
N GLY A 11 -24.36 1.99 -15.50
CA GLY A 11 -24.74 2.74 -14.30
C GLY A 11 -24.10 2.24 -12.98
N GLU A 12 -23.35 1.16 -12.99
CA GLU A 12 -22.60 0.69 -11.81
C GLU A 12 -21.27 1.44 -11.68
N LEU A 13 -20.93 1.91 -10.46
CA LEU A 13 -19.64 2.55 -10.18
C LEU A 13 -18.49 1.59 -10.48
N ASP A 14 -17.58 2.05 -11.31
CA ASP A 14 -16.36 1.34 -11.65
C ASP A 14 -15.33 1.47 -10.52
N HIS A 15 -15.33 0.50 -9.59
CA HIS A 15 -14.41 0.52 -8.46
C HIS A 15 -12.94 0.48 -8.90
N GLU A 16 -12.61 -0.22 -9.97
CA GLU A 16 -11.25 -0.28 -10.52
C GLU A 16 -10.82 1.10 -11.03
N LEU A 17 -11.71 1.84 -11.69
CA LEU A 17 -11.43 3.21 -12.14
C LEU A 17 -11.26 4.16 -10.94
N VAL A 18 -12.13 4.06 -9.94
CA VAL A 18 -12.05 4.89 -8.74
C VAL A 18 -10.74 4.67 -7.98
N TRP A 19 -10.36 3.42 -7.76
CA TRP A 19 -9.12 3.09 -7.07
C TRP A 19 -7.88 3.47 -7.88
N LEU A 20 -7.87 3.21 -9.19
CA LEU A 20 -6.78 3.61 -10.07
C LEU A 20 -6.62 5.14 -10.08
N SER A 21 -7.70 5.89 -10.19
CA SER A 21 -7.63 7.35 -10.15
C SER A 21 -7.14 7.87 -8.80
N ALA A 22 -7.61 7.30 -7.68
CA ALA A 22 -7.16 7.64 -6.34
C ALA A 22 -5.67 7.34 -6.14
N SER A 23 -5.21 6.18 -6.61
CA SER A 23 -3.80 5.77 -6.57
C SER A 23 -2.92 6.71 -7.38
N VAL A 24 -3.26 6.96 -8.64
CA VAL A 24 -2.50 7.86 -9.53
C VAL A 24 -2.45 9.29 -8.97
N LEU A 25 -3.58 9.81 -8.48
CA LEU A 25 -3.63 11.15 -7.88
C LEU A 25 -2.75 11.22 -6.61
N SER A 26 -2.80 10.21 -5.75
CA SER A 26 -1.99 10.17 -4.53
C SER A 26 -0.49 10.10 -4.84
N LEU A 27 -0.10 9.28 -5.81
CA LEU A 27 1.30 9.16 -6.25
C LEU A 27 1.79 10.44 -6.91
N THR A 28 0.96 11.07 -7.75
CA THR A 28 1.28 12.37 -8.39
C THR A 28 1.45 13.45 -7.33
N PHE A 29 0.54 13.53 -6.36
CA PHE A 29 0.63 14.48 -5.26
C PHE A 29 1.93 14.27 -4.45
N ALA A 30 2.26 13.03 -4.10
CA ALA A 30 3.49 12.72 -3.39
C ALA A 30 4.75 13.08 -4.19
N ALA A 31 4.76 12.81 -5.50
CA ALA A 31 5.86 13.18 -6.38
C ALA A 31 6.04 14.70 -6.46
N VAL A 32 4.96 15.47 -6.65
CA VAL A 32 4.99 16.94 -6.68
C VAL A 32 5.47 17.48 -5.34
N TRP A 33 4.97 16.95 -4.22
CA TRP A 33 5.39 17.35 -2.87
C TRP A 33 6.90 17.18 -2.67
N LEU A 34 7.44 16.04 -3.09
CA LEU A 34 8.87 15.76 -2.99
C LEU A 34 9.71 16.63 -3.92
N THR A 35 9.25 16.90 -5.15
CA THR A 35 9.98 17.76 -6.12
C THR A 35 10.01 19.21 -5.70
N LEU A 36 8.97 19.69 -5.00
CA LEU A 36 8.94 21.05 -4.43
C LEU A 36 9.82 21.20 -3.19
N GLY A 37 10.43 20.12 -2.69
CA GLY A 37 11.28 20.15 -1.50
C GLY A 37 10.52 20.52 -0.22
N LEU A 38 9.21 20.35 -0.19
CA LEU A 38 8.42 20.71 0.98
C LEU A 38 8.77 19.79 2.16
N PRO A 39 8.82 20.33 3.39
CA PRO A 39 9.15 19.55 4.56
C PRO A 39 8.08 18.45 4.75
N TRP A 40 8.56 17.22 4.91
CA TRP A 40 7.68 16.10 5.21
C TRP A 40 7.25 16.17 6.68
N PRO A 41 5.98 15.96 7.01
CA PRO A 41 5.52 16.04 8.39
C PRO A 41 6.30 15.06 9.28
N HIS A 42 6.88 15.58 10.35
CA HIS A 42 7.59 14.78 11.33
C HIS A 42 6.63 13.83 12.05
N CYS A 43 7.12 12.67 12.42
CA CYS A 43 6.32 11.70 13.16
C CYS A 43 6.16 12.14 14.62
N VAL A 44 4.98 12.62 14.98
CA VAL A 44 4.66 13.07 16.34
C VAL A 44 4.94 11.96 17.38
N PHE A 45 4.65 10.69 17.03
CA PHE A 45 4.95 9.57 17.92
C PHE A 45 6.44 9.41 18.18
N HIS A 46 7.28 9.60 17.17
CA HIS A 46 8.73 9.53 17.29
C HIS A 46 9.27 10.69 18.15
N GLU A 47 8.74 11.89 17.97
CA GLU A 47 9.13 13.08 18.76
C GLU A 47 8.77 12.94 20.23
N LEU A 48 7.61 12.32 20.55
CA LEU A 48 7.16 12.18 21.92
C LEU A 48 7.79 11.00 22.66
N THR A 49 8.04 9.88 21.97
CA THR A 49 8.45 8.62 22.60
C THR A 49 9.89 8.22 22.30
N ASN A 50 10.55 8.89 21.35
CA ASN A 50 11.83 8.48 20.78
C ASN A 50 11.84 7.03 20.24
N LEU A 51 10.66 6.47 19.95
CA LEU A 51 10.51 5.14 19.35
C LEU A 51 9.97 5.24 17.92
N PRO A 52 10.36 4.33 17.02
CA PRO A 52 9.81 4.31 15.67
C PRO A 52 8.33 3.92 15.71
N CYS A 53 7.48 4.64 14.98
CA CYS A 53 6.11 4.22 14.72
C CYS A 53 6.05 3.15 13.63
N VAL A 54 4.90 2.50 13.45
CA VAL A 54 4.71 1.43 12.44
C VAL A 54 5.00 1.89 11.01
N THR A 55 4.81 3.19 10.72
CA THR A 55 5.05 3.80 9.42
C THR A 55 6.39 4.54 9.30
N CYS A 56 7.25 4.49 10.35
CA CYS A 56 8.57 5.09 10.29
C CYS A 56 9.38 4.53 9.09
N GLY A 57 10.08 5.43 8.40
CA GLY A 57 10.83 5.08 7.20
C GLY A 57 9.98 4.94 5.93
N MET A 58 8.66 5.17 5.97
CA MET A 58 7.77 5.08 4.81
C MET A 58 8.24 5.96 3.64
N THR A 59 8.60 7.21 3.91
CA THR A 59 9.07 8.15 2.88
C THR A 59 10.37 7.67 2.25
N ARG A 60 11.34 7.22 3.07
CA ARG A 60 12.61 6.69 2.58
C ARG A 60 12.42 5.39 1.79
N CYS A 61 11.54 4.51 2.27
CA CYS A 61 11.13 3.32 1.53
C CYS A 61 10.54 3.68 0.17
N GLY A 62 9.63 4.65 0.11
CA GLY A 62 9.03 5.13 -1.14
C GLY A 62 10.07 5.71 -2.10
N ILE A 63 10.95 6.59 -1.63
CA ILE A 63 12.01 7.19 -2.44
C ILE A 63 12.92 6.10 -3.03
N GLN A 64 13.41 5.17 -2.21
CA GLN A 64 14.27 4.06 -2.67
C GLN A 64 13.55 3.15 -3.65
N PHE A 65 12.26 2.88 -3.41
CA PHE A 65 11.43 2.06 -4.28
C PHE A 65 11.31 2.67 -5.69
N PHE A 66 11.01 3.96 -5.79
CA PHE A 66 10.87 4.65 -7.08
C PHE A 66 12.21 4.91 -7.78
N HIS A 67 13.31 4.90 -7.06
CA HIS A 67 14.65 4.89 -7.64
C HIS A 67 15.12 3.49 -8.09
N GLY A 68 14.31 2.45 -7.91
CA GLY A 68 14.65 1.07 -8.28
C GLY A 68 15.53 0.33 -7.27
N HIS A 69 15.83 0.94 -6.13
CA HIS A 69 16.64 0.32 -5.07
C HIS A 69 15.77 -0.54 -4.15
N PHE A 70 15.19 -1.61 -4.68
CA PHE A 70 14.18 -2.43 -3.98
C PHE A 70 14.69 -3.06 -2.68
N LEU A 71 15.95 -3.49 -2.62
CA LEU A 71 16.53 -4.04 -1.40
C LEU A 71 16.64 -2.97 -0.30
N ALA A 72 17.07 -1.77 -0.65
CA ALA A 72 17.11 -0.65 0.28
C ALA A 72 15.71 -0.26 0.76
N ALA A 73 14.73 -0.20 -0.16
CA ALA A 73 13.33 0.06 0.18
C ALA A 73 12.77 -0.98 1.17
N LEU A 74 13.05 -2.27 0.93
CA LEU A 74 12.64 -3.37 1.82
C LEU A 74 13.26 -3.24 3.22
N GLN A 75 14.53 -2.84 3.31
CA GLN A 75 15.23 -2.65 4.59
C GLN A 75 14.65 -1.48 5.39
N TRP A 76 14.19 -0.41 4.73
CA TRP A 76 13.59 0.73 5.41
C TRP A 76 12.26 0.38 6.07
N ASN A 77 11.35 -0.26 5.36
CA ASN A 77 10.05 -0.68 5.91
C ASN A 77 9.46 -1.82 5.07
N PRO A 78 9.58 -3.09 5.52
CA PRO A 78 9.09 -4.25 4.78
C PRO A 78 7.58 -4.21 4.50
N PHE A 79 6.80 -3.71 5.44
CA PHE A 79 5.35 -3.63 5.29
C PHE A 79 4.95 -2.61 4.22
N VAL A 80 5.54 -1.41 4.26
CA VAL A 80 5.29 -0.37 3.25
C VAL A 80 5.75 -0.84 1.88
N PHE A 81 6.89 -1.52 1.78
CA PHE A 81 7.37 -2.12 0.54
C PHE A 81 6.34 -3.10 -0.04
N ALA A 82 5.81 -4.01 0.78
CA ALA A 82 4.79 -4.97 0.35
C ALA A 82 3.49 -4.27 -0.11
N VAL A 83 3.08 -3.20 0.59
CA VAL A 83 1.92 -2.38 0.20
C VAL A 83 2.16 -1.70 -1.15
N LEU A 84 3.33 -1.10 -1.39
CA LEU A 84 3.67 -0.47 -2.67
C LEU A 84 3.65 -1.49 -3.83
N CYS A 85 4.23 -2.67 -3.62
CA CYS A 85 4.15 -3.76 -4.61
C CYS A 85 2.69 -4.16 -4.89
N GLY A 86 1.86 -4.25 -3.85
CA GLY A 86 0.43 -4.58 -3.98
C GLY A 86 -0.35 -3.52 -4.74
N VAL A 87 -0.09 -2.24 -4.46
CA VAL A 87 -0.73 -1.11 -5.17
C VAL A 87 -0.36 -1.13 -6.65
N ILE A 88 0.92 -1.27 -6.99
CA ILE A 88 1.36 -1.32 -8.38
C ILE A 88 0.77 -2.52 -9.12
N ALA A 89 0.77 -3.70 -8.49
CA ALA A 89 0.16 -4.90 -9.07
C ALA A 89 -1.34 -4.70 -9.34
N PHE A 90 -2.04 -4.05 -8.39
CA PHE A 90 -3.45 -3.71 -8.55
C PHE A 90 -3.67 -2.68 -9.65
N ASP A 91 -2.84 -1.63 -9.74
CA ASP A 91 -2.95 -0.60 -10.78
C ASP A 91 -2.70 -1.19 -12.17
N ILE A 92 -1.73 -2.08 -12.33
CA ILE A 92 -1.49 -2.82 -13.58
C ILE A 92 -2.71 -3.69 -13.94
N TYR A 93 -3.27 -4.41 -12.95
CA TYR A 93 -4.48 -5.20 -13.15
C TYR A 93 -5.67 -4.31 -13.55
N ALA A 94 -5.90 -3.20 -12.85
CA ALA A 94 -6.99 -2.28 -13.13
C ALA A 94 -6.85 -1.67 -14.54
N LEU A 95 -5.65 -1.24 -14.91
CA LEU A 95 -5.36 -0.70 -16.24
C LEU A 95 -5.59 -1.75 -17.33
N ALA A 96 -5.10 -2.97 -17.15
CA ALA A 96 -5.28 -4.07 -18.10
C ALA A 96 -6.78 -4.40 -18.29
N THR A 97 -7.56 -4.45 -17.20
CA THR A 97 -9.01 -4.73 -17.27
C THR A 97 -9.80 -3.60 -17.92
N LEU A 98 -9.39 -2.34 -17.71
CA LEU A 98 -10.00 -1.17 -18.34
C LEU A 98 -9.73 -1.14 -19.84
N ILE A 99 -8.47 -1.38 -20.27
CA ILE A 99 -8.08 -1.39 -21.70
C ILE A 99 -8.72 -2.57 -22.43
N ALA A 100 -8.60 -3.77 -21.87
CA ALA A 100 -9.10 -4.99 -22.51
C ALA A 100 -10.63 -5.17 -22.39
N ARG A 101 -11.32 -4.31 -21.63
CA ARG A 101 -12.76 -4.40 -21.33
C ARG A 101 -13.18 -5.81 -20.89
N THR A 102 -12.28 -6.49 -20.18
CA THR A 102 -12.49 -7.87 -19.73
C THR A 102 -13.44 -7.92 -18.53
N PRO A 103 -14.08 -9.07 -18.31
CA PRO A 103 -14.90 -9.26 -17.10
C PRO A 103 -14.02 -9.20 -15.85
N ARG A 104 -14.52 -8.57 -14.80
CA ARG A 104 -13.77 -8.21 -13.57
C ARG A 104 -13.81 -9.30 -12.54
N LEU A 105 -12.69 -9.48 -11.87
CA LEU A 105 -12.54 -10.46 -10.80
C LEU A 105 -13.07 -9.85 -9.50
N ARG A 106 -14.18 -10.38 -8.99
CA ARG A 106 -14.78 -9.98 -7.71
C ARG A 106 -14.48 -11.05 -6.66
N ILE A 107 -13.69 -10.66 -5.65
CA ILE A 107 -13.41 -11.52 -4.50
C ILE A 107 -14.45 -11.21 -3.43
N ARG A 108 -15.38 -12.15 -3.17
CA ARG A 108 -16.31 -12.05 -2.04
C ARG A 108 -15.79 -12.88 -0.87
N VAL A 109 -15.45 -12.20 0.21
CA VAL A 109 -15.14 -12.83 1.50
C VAL A 109 -16.43 -12.97 2.27
N SER A 110 -17.18 -14.07 2.05
CA SER A 110 -18.50 -14.28 2.66
C SER A 110 -18.43 -14.96 4.02
N THR A 111 -17.40 -15.76 4.28
CA THR A 111 -17.29 -16.54 5.50
C THR A 111 -16.69 -15.71 6.64
N GLN A 112 -17.33 -15.73 7.82
CA GLN A 112 -16.85 -15.01 9.01
C GLN A 112 -15.42 -15.43 9.42
N ARG A 113 -15.11 -16.73 9.29
CA ARG A 113 -13.75 -17.25 9.53
C ARG A 113 -12.72 -16.60 8.61
N ALA A 114 -13.01 -16.42 7.32
CA ALA A 114 -12.10 -15.77 6.37
C ALA A 114 -11.89 -14.30 6.70
N LYS A 115 -12.91 -13.58 7.17
CA LYS A 115 -12.78 -12.19 7.64
C LYS A 115 -11.91 -12.10 8.88
N THR A 116 -12.10 -13.02 9.84
CA THR A 116 -11.28 -13.08 11.06
C THR A 116 -9.82 -13.39 10.72
N LEU A 117 -9.57 -14.39 9.87
CA LEU A 117 -8.21 -14.71 9.41
C LEU A 117 -7.54 -13.54 8.72
N LEU A 118 -8.24 -12.82 7.83
CA LEU A 118 -7.71 -11.63 7.18
C LEU A 118 -7.34 -10.55 8.19
N ARG A 119 -8.22 -10.26 9.16
CA ARG A 119 -7.93 -9.28 10.22
C ARG A 119 -6.72 -9.68 11.05
N VAL A 120 -6.66 -10.93 11.48
CA VAL A 120 -5.52 -11.46 12.26
C VAL A 120 -4.23 -11.36 11.45
N SER A 121 -4.25 -11.73 10.17
CA SER A 121 -3.07 -11.64 9.29
C SER A 121 -2.57 -10.20 9.16
N VAL A 122 -3.48 -9.23 8.98
CA VAL A 122 -3.09 -7.81 8.88
C VAL A 122 -2.51 -7.31 10.19
N ILE A 123 -3.16 -7.61 11.32
CA ILE A 123 -2.66 -7.21 12.65
C ILE A 123 -1.29 -7.84 12.94
N SER A 124 -1.13 -9.12 12.62
CA SER A 124 0.14 -9.83 12.79
C SER A 124 1.25 -9.22 11.91
N ALA A 125 0.93 -8.90 10.66
CA ALA A 125 1.89 -8.25 9.75
C ALA A 125 2.33 -6.87 10.27
N LEU A 126 1.40 -6.07 10.79
CA LEU A 126 1.70 -4.77 11.39
C LEU A 126 2.56 -4.93 12.66
N ALA A 127 2.25 -5.89 13.52
CA ALA A 127 3.01 -6.16 14.73
C ALA A 127 4.43 -6.63 14.41
N LEU A 128 4.59 -7.55 13.47
CA LEU A 128 5.89 -8.04 13.02
C LEU A 128 6.73 -6.91 12.39
N ASN A 129 6.11 -6.07 11.57
CA ASN A 129 6.78 -4.90 11.00
C ASN A 129 7.23 -3.94 12.10
N TRP A 130 6.41 -3.69 13.11
CA TRP A 130 6.79 -2.82 14.21
C TRP A 130 7.95 -3.40 15.03
N ILE A 131 7.94 -4.70 15.33
CA ILE A 131 9.07 -5.39 15.99
C ILE A 131 10.33 -5.25 15.13
N TYR A 132 10.24 -5.46 13.81
CA TYR A 132 11.36 -5.27 12.90
C TYR A 132 11.94 -3.85 13.00
N LEU A 133 11.09 -2.83 12.97
CA LEU A 133 11.50 -1.42 13.08
C LEU A 133 12.14 -1.12 14.45
N LEU A 134 11.64 -1.68 15.54
CA LEU A 134 12.23 -1.54 16.87
C LEU A 134 13.62 -2.18 16.96
N LEU A 135 13.84 -3.30 16.30
CA LEU A 135 15.14 -3.98 16.29
C LEU A 135 16.19 -3.26 15.44
N HIS A 136 15.75 -2.59 14.37
CA HIS A 136 16.64 -1.89 13.42
C HIS A 136 16.66 -0.37 13.59
N TRP A 137 15.99 0.14 14.60
CA TRP A 137 15.76 1.57 14.81
C TRP A 137 17.05 2.42 14.89
N ARG A 138 18.16 1.87 15.35
CA ARG A 138 19.45 2.57 15.41
C ARG A 138 20.10 2.84 14.07
N ASN A 139 19.56 2.28 13.01
CA ASN A 139 20.05 2.45 11.63
C ASN A 139 19.24 3.49 10.83
N PHE A 140 18.29 4.15 11.48
CA PHE A 140 17.36 5.11 10.84
C PHE A 140 17.80 6.57 10.98
#